data_f5ae2f7b827f3e96cc5051355ebd220b
#
_entry.id   f5ae2f7b827f3e96cc5051355ebd220b
#
_cell.length_a   1.000
_cell.length_b   1.000
_cell.length_c   1.000
_cell.angle_alpha   90.00
_cell.angle_beta   90.00
_cell.angle_gamma   90.00
#
_symmetry.space_group_name_H-M   'P 1'
#
loop_
_entity.id
_entity.type
_entity.pdbx_description
1 polymer ?
#
loop_
_entity_poly.entity_id
_entity_poly.type
_entity_poly.pdbx_seq_one_letter_code
_entity_poly.pdbx_strand_id
1 'polypeptide(L)'
;AYIDDFFRTETPTNPVNYNLVWSDEFDGSGAVNSTNWYHQTKLPSGGSWHNGEIQHYTNRQVNSYISNGILNIIAKKETFTDQGKTKQYTSARLNSKFAFKYGRVEVRAKLPTGVGTWPAIWMLGQNILESGGYWSSTHGTASWPACGEIDIMEHWGSNQNYVQSAMHTPSSFGGTVNRGGQNISTASSQCQIYGIEWSAEKMIFSVDNVVHYVYNPAVKNASTWPFNAPQYLLLNIAIEPSISSNFTQGAMEIDYVRVYQENALSVHNSTKNETIFLFPNPAINQLNIKVSDDFIGSQAKIYSILGQELATHILDSQQNTFDISTYQNGFYLVKIKTLKGIKTYKFLKN
;
A
#
# COMPACT_ATOMS: atom_id res chain seq x y z
N ALA A 1 9.73 -36.84 -20.48
CA ALA A 1 9.45 -35.46 -20.17
C ALA A 1 8.85 -35.39 -18.78
N TYR A 2 9.65 -34.99 -17.80
CA TYR A 2 9.21 -34.79 -16.42
C TYR A 2 8.79 -33.34 -16.27
N ILE A 3 7.56 -33.13 -15.83
CA ILE A 3 7.05 -31.85 -15.36
C ILE A 3 7.25 -31.86 -13.85
N ASP A 4 8.22 -31.11 -13.35
CA ASP A 4 8.39 -30.86 -11.93
C ASP A 4 7.40 -29.79 -11.48
N ASP A 5 6.36 -30.24 -10.79
CA ASP A 5 5.45 -29.37 -10.03
C ASP A 5 6.14 -28.83 -8.80
N PHE A 6 6.71 -27.62 -8.91
CA PHE A 6 7.12 -26.83 -7.75
C PHE A 6 5.91 -26.12 -7.13
N PHE A 7 5.07 -26.86 -6.42
CA PHE A 7 4.22 -26.25 -5.40
C PHE A 7 5.09 -25.87 -4.19
N ARG A 8 5.56 -24.61 -4.16
CA ARG A 8 5.99 -24.03 -2.90
C ARG A 8 4.75 -23.84 -2.04
N THR A 9 4.58 -24.73 -1.06
CA THR A 9 3.71 -24.46 0.08
C THR A 9 4.34 -23.32 0.87
N GLU A 10 3.93 -22.07 0.55
CA GLU A 10 4.22 -20.95 1.45
C GLU A 10 3.53 -21.27 2.78
N THR A 11 4.29 -21.29 3.85
CA THR A 11 3.78 -21.41 5.22
C THR A 11 2.73 -20.31 5.39
N PRO A 12 1.51 -20.59 5.90
CA PRO A 12 0.51 -19.55 6.13
C PRO A 12 1.10 -18.50 7.05
N THR A 13 1.42 -17.34 6.52
CA THR A 13 1.74 -16.17 7.32
C THR A 13 0.49 -15.85 8.13
N ASN A 14 0.63 -15.58 9.44
CA ASN A 14 -0.47 -15.10 10.25
C ASN A 14 -1.21 -13.99 9.49
N PRO A 15 -2.55 -14.01 9.44
CA PRO A 15 -3.29 -12.96 8.74
C PRO A 15 -2.89 -11.61 9.33
N VAL A 16 -2.40 -10.73 8.48
CA VAL A 16 -2.04 -9.38 8.86
C VAL A 16 -3.33 -8.65 9.24
N ASN A 17 -3.43 -8.18 10.48
CA ASN A 17 -4.56 -7.38 10.92
C ASN A 17 -4.30 -5.92 10.57
N TYR A 18 -5.04 -5.41 9.62
CA TYR A 18 -5.00 -4.02 9.19
C TYR A 18 -6.07 -3.19 9.89
N ASN A 19 -5.68 -1.99 10.38
CA ASN A 19 -6.61 -0.95 10.83
C ASN A 19 -6.70 0.15 9.78
N LEU A 20 -7.91 0.62 9.51
CA LEU A 20 -8.13 1.82 8.72
C LEU A 20 -7.53 3.02 9.48
N VAL A 21 -6.56 3.71 8.87
CA VAL A 21 -5.88 4.88 9.47
C VAL A 21 -6.23 6.18 8.75
N TRP A 22 -6.66 6.10 7.50
CA TRP A 22 -7.14 7.25 6.73
C TRP A 22 -8.05 6.77 5.60
N SER A 23 -9.09 7.54 5.30
CA SER A 23 -9.92 7.33 4.13
C SER A 23 -10.55 8.62 3.62
N ASP A 24 -10.99 8.59 2.37
CA ASP A 24 -11.98 9.49 1.82
C ASP A 24 -13.02 8.65 1.09
N GLU A 25 -14.23 8.68 1.61
CA GLU A 25 -15.39 7.95 1.07
C GLU A 25 -16.17 8.83 0.08
N PHE A 26 -15.73 10.07 -0.13
CA PHE A 26 -16.32 11.06 -1.03
C PHE A 26 -17.81 11.34 -0.79
N ASP A 27 -18.25 11.26 0.46
CA ASP A 27 -19.64 11.43 0.84
C ASP A 27 -20.24 12.74 0.34
N GLY A 28 -21.52 12.66 -0.13
CA GLY A 28 -22.29 13.83 -0.57
C GLY A 28 -22.05 14.24 -2.01
N SER A 29 -22.04 15.55 -2.26
CA SER A 29 -21.84 16.16 -3.59
C SER A 29 -21.25 17.57 -3.45
N GLY A 30 -20.42 17.98 -4.40
CA GLY A 30 -19.80 19.31 -4.43
C GLY A 30 -18.33 19.29 -4.83
N ALA A 31 -17.57 20.24 -4.28
CA ALA A 31 -16.13 20.33 -4.53
C ALA A 31 -15.36 19.22 -3.79
N VAL A 32 -14.20 18.85 -4.32
CA VAL A 32 -13.25 17.94 -3.66
C VAL A 32 -12.84 18.52 -2.31
N ASN A 33 -12.83 17.68 -1.27
CA ASN A 33 -12.45 18.09 0.08
C ASN A 33 -10.99 18.58 0.15
N SER A 34 -10.83 19.90 0.28
CA SER A 34 -9.50 20.53 0.35
C SER A 34 -8.71 20.21 1.62
N THR A 35 -9.32 19.59 2.65
CA THR A 35 -8.59 19.07 3.81
C THR A 35 -7.81 17.80 3.46
N ASN A 36 -8.37 16.96 2.58
CA ASN A 36 -7.78 15.70 2.18
C ASN A 36 -6.91 15.81 0.92
N TRP A 37 -7.29 16.69 0.00
CA TRP A 37 -6.71 16.75 -1.34
C TRP A 37 -6.21 18.15 -1.71
N TYR A 38 -5.11 18.16 -2.45
CA TYR A 38 -4.54 19.35 -3.08
C TYR A 38 -4.57 19.19 -4.60
N HIS A 39 -5.05 20.19 -5.31
CA HIS A 39 -4.99 20.22 -6.77
C HIS A 39 -3.63 20.72 -7.23
N GLN A 40 -2.86 19.85 -7.85
CA GLN A 40 -1.58 20.21 -8.43
C GLN A 40 -1.77 20.73 -9.84
N THR A 41 -1.72 22.05 -10.01
CA THR A 41 -2.00 22.75 -11.27
C THR A 41 -0.77 23.41 -11.87
N LYS A 42 0.31 23.59 -11.10
CA LYS A 42 1.49 24.30 -11.55
C LYS A 42 2.25 23.49 -12.59
N LEU A 43 2.36 24.04 -13.81
CA LEU A 43 3.13 23.44 -14.89
C LEU A 43 4.63 23.33 -14.50
N PRO A 44 5.30 22.24 -14.88
CA PRO A 44 6.76 22.16 -14.87
C PRO A 44 7.40 23.28 -15.70
N SER A 45 8.68 23.56 -15.46
CA SER A 45 9.40 24.67 -16.10
C SER A 45 9.39 24.67 -17.62
N GLY A 46 9.23 23.50 -18.26
CA GLY A 46 9.08 23.37 -19.71
C GLY A 46 7.71 23.76 -20.27
N GLY A 47 6.73 24.07 -19.38
CA GLY A 47 5.36 24.44 -19.79
C GLY A 47 4.48 23.25 -20.23
N SER A 48 4.96 22.03 -20.02
CA SER A 48 4.22 20.79 -20.24
C SER A 48 4.45 19.83 -19.10
N TRP A 49 3.48 18.95 -18.86
CA TRP A 49 3.62 17.84 -17.94
C TRP A 49 4.60 16.80 -18.52
N HIS A 50 5.01 15.85 -17.72
CA HIS A 50 5.96 14.82 -18.09
C HIS A 50 5.39 13.88 -19.18
N ASN A 51 6.22 13.05 -19.78
CA ASN A 51 5.82 12.00 -20.74
C ASN A 51 5.07 12.50 -21.99
N GLY A 52 5.19 13.79 -22.33
CA GLY A 52 4.49 14.36 -23.49
C GLY A 52 3.01 14.62 -23.27
N GLU A 53 2.54 14.64 -22.05
CA GLU A 53 1.16 14.96 -21.70
C GLU A 53 0.73 16.34 -22.21
N ILE A 54 -0.47 16.44 -22.80
CA ILE A 54 -0.92 17.62 -23.54
C ILE A 54 -1.99 18.47 -22.85
N GLN A 55 -2.52 18.06 -21.69
CA GLN A 55 -3.54 18.78 -20.93
C GLN A 55 -2.95 19.81 -19.96
N HIS A 56 -3.80 20.76 -19.51
CA HIS A 56 -3.64 21.41 -18.22
C HIS A 56 -4.32 20.57 -17.11
N TYR A 57 -3.72 20.47 -15.96
CA TYR A 57 -4.46 20.09 -14.75
C TYR A 57 -5.00 21.34 -14.09
N THR A 58 -6.27 21.32 -13.69
CA THR A 58 -6.98 22.46 -13.11
C THR A 58 -7.63 22.09 -11.77
N ASN A 59 -7.98 23.11 -10.99
CA ASN A 59 -8.75 22.97 -9.76
C ASN A 59 -10.25 23.29 -9.94
N ARG A 60 -10.72 23.30 -11.19
CA ARG A 60 -12.10 23.63 -11.52
C ARG A 60 -13.02 22.44 -11.30
N GLN A 61 -14.26 22.68 -10.86
CA GLN A 61 -15.25 21.63 -10.68
C GLN A 61 -15.61 20.88 -11.98
N VAL A 62 -15.37 21.46 -13.14
CA VAL A 62 -15.56 20.75 -14.42
C VAL A 62 -14.52 19.65 -14.65
N ASN A 63 -13.42 19.64 -13.89
CA ASN A 63 -12.38 18.63 -13.98
C ASN A 63 -12.30 17.73 -12.74
N SER A 64 -12.85 18.16 -11.59
CA SER A 64 -12.95 17.29 -10.40
C SER A 64 -14.07 17.74 -9.49
N TYR A 65 -14.96 16.83 -9.16
CA TYR A 65 -16.11 17.07 -8.27
C TYR A 65 -16.60 15.76 -7.65
N ILE A 66 -17.34 15.89 -6.54
CA ILE A 66 -18.04 14.78 -5.90
C ILE A 66 -19.50 14.83 -6.31
N SER A 67 -20.07 13.71 -6.69
CA SER A 67 -21.49 13.55 -6.99
C SER A 67 -22.00 12.21 -6.49
N ASN A 68 -23.01 12.25 -5.62
CA ASN A 68 -23.63 11.05 -5.06
C ASN A 68 -22.62 10.05 -4.45
N GLY A 69 -21.65 10.55 -3.68
CA GLY A 69 -20.65 9.70 -3.03
C GLY A 69 -19.53 9.22 -3.96
N ILE A 70 -19.37 9.79 -5.15
CA ILE A 70 -18.34 9.42 -6.12
C ILE A 70 -17.49 10.65 -6.46
N LEU A 71 -16.17 10.53 -6.31
CA LEU A 71 -15.24 11.50 -6.88
C LEU A 71 -15.13 11.26 -8.39
N ASN A 72 -15.38 12.30 -9.16
CA ASN A 72 -15.20 12.31 -10.61
C ASN A 72 -13.97 13.13 -10.98
N ILE A 73 -12.98 12.50 -11.60
CA ILE A 73 -11.86 13.18 -12.28
C ILE A 73 -12.18 13.16 -13.77
N ILE A 74 -12.28 14.32 -14.39
CA ILE A 74 -12.74 14.49 -15.78
C ILE A 74 -11.60 15.02 -16.66
N ALA A 75 -11.15 14.19 -17.60
CA ALA A 75 -10.39 14.65 -18.76
C ALA A 75 -11.37 15.22 -19.80
N LYS A 76 -11.11 16.41 -20.30
CA LYS A 76 -12.05 17.13 -21.18
C LYS A 76 -11.33 17.81 -22.33
N LYS A 77 -11.93 17.77 -23.53
CA LYS A 77 -11.52 18.55 -24.69
C LYS A 77 -12.09 19.94 -24.59
N GLU A 78 -11.27 20.92 -24.34
CA GLU A 78 -11.60 22.34 -24.32
C GLU A 78 -10.32 23.16 -24.46
N THR A 79 -10.43 24.33 -25.12
CA THR A 79 -9.33 25.28 -25.15
C THR A 79 -9.25 26.01 -23.82
N PHE A 80 -8.10 25.90 -23.15
CA PHE A 80 -7.88 26.54 -21.85
C PHE A 80 -6.48 27.16 -21.79
N THR A 81 -6.42 28.41 -21.32
CA THR A 81 -5.16 29.14 -21.15
C THR A 81 -4.88 29.36 -19.68
N ASP A 82 -3.74 28.88 -19.22
CA ASP A 82 -3.23 29.09 -17.88
C ASP A 82 -1.70 29.16 -17.89
N GLN A 83 -1.12 29.92 -16.98
CA GLN A 83 0.33 30.07 -16.82
C GLN A 83 1.05 30.42 -18.15
N GLY A 84 0.39 31.22 -18.99
CA GLY A 84 0.91 31.66 -20.30
C GLY A 84 0.96 30.57 -21.38
N LYS A 85 0.30 29.42 -21.17
CA LYS A 85 0.20 28.32 -22.12
C LYS A 85 -1.26 28.04 -22.46
N THR A 86 -1.56 27.94 -23.75
CA THR A 86 -2.88 27.52 -24.26
C THR A 86 -2.80 26.03 -24.63
N LYS A 87 -3.70 25.23 -24.09
CA LYS A 87 -3.83 23.80 -24.38
C LYS A 87 -5.25 23.48 -24.80
N GLN A 88 -5.44 22.34 -25.47
CA GLN A 88 -6.74 21.91 -26.01
C GLN A 88 -7.45 20.90 -25.12
N TYR A 89 -6.86 20.59 -23.97
CA TYR A 89 -7.39 19.61 -23.02
C TYR A 89 -7.15 20.07 -21.60
N THR A 90 -8.07 19.69 -20.73
CA THR A 90 -7.96 19.88 -19.26
C THR A 90 -8.27 18.59 -18.53
N SER A 91 -7.72 18.45 -17.33
CA SER A 91 -7.99 17.36 -16.42
C SER A 91 -7.76 17.81 -14.97
N ALA A 92 -7.74 16.90 -14.00
CA ALA A 92 -7.30 17.17 -12.65
C ALA A 92 -6.21 16.19 -12.22
N ARG A 93 -5.29 16.69 -11.37
CA ARG A 93 -4.28 15.92 -10.64
C ARG A 93 -4.40 16.28 -9.16
N LEU A 94 -4.76 15.30 -8.35
CA LEU A 94 -4.96 15.44 -6.92
C LEU A 94 -3.80 14.80 -6.18
N ASN A 95 -3.25 15.50 -5.16
CA ASN A 95 -2.29 14.96 -4.22
C ASN A 95 -2.98 14.78 -2.87
N SER A 96 -2.84 13.63 -2.22
CA SER A 96 -3.31 13.48 -0.85
C SER A 96 -2.48 14.33 0.11
N LYS A 97 -3.16 14.98 1.06
CA LYS A 97 -2.53 15.67 2.19
C LYS A 97 -2.23 14.73 3.36
N PHE A 98 -2.37 13.45 3.11
CA PHE A 98 -1.97 12.36 3.98
C PHE A 98 -0.82 11.61 3.33
N ALA A 99 0.25 11.37 4.09
CA ALA A 99 1.39 10.56 3.69
C ALA A 99 1.66 9.52 4.77
N PHE A 100 2.03 8.32 4.37
CA PHE A 100 2.21 7.18 5.26
C PHE A 100 3.38 6.31 4.79
N LYS A 101 3.87 5.48 5.68
CA LYS A 101 4.91 4.49 5.38
C LYS A 101 4.41 3.11 5.77
N TYR A 102 4.44 2.20 4.81
CA TYR A 102 3.93 0.83 4.92
C TYR A 102 2.43 0.75 5.21
N GLY A 103 1.83 -0.30 4.75
CA GLY A 103 0.40 -0.56 4.92
C GLY A 103 -0.25 -1.10 3.65
N ARG A 104 -1.57 -1.06 3.63
CA ARG A 104 -2.39 -1.43 2.49
C ARG A 104 -3.16 -0.21 1.99
N VAL A 105 -3.20 -0.02 0.68
CA VAL A 105 -4.07 0.96 0.03
C VAL A 105 -5.11 0.23 -0.78
N GLU A 106 -6.33 0.72 -0.76
CA GLU A 106 -7.42 0.33 -1.63
C GLU A 106 -8.03 1.57 -2.26
N VAL A 107 -8.13 1.57 -3.58
CA VAL A 107 -8.87 2.57 -4.34
C VAL A 107 -9.91 1.85 -5.19
N ARG A 108 -11.18 2.09 -4.92
CA ARG A 108 -12.26 1.52 -5.71
C ARG A 108 -12.66 2.49 -6.79
N ALA A 109 -12.40 2.14 -8.05
CA ALA A 109 -12.58 3.05 -9.17
C ALA A 109 -13.03 2.35 -10.45
N LYS A 110 -13.74 3.13 -11.29
CA LYS A 110 -14.07 2.81 -12.68
C LYS A 110 -13.27 3.71 -13.60
N LEU A 111 -12.61 3.15 -14.61
CA LEU A 111 -11.66 3.86 -15.46
C LEU A 111 -12.33 4.45 -16.71
N PRO A 112 -11.80 5.56 -17.28
CA PRO A 112 -12.30 6.12 -18.52
C PRO A 112 -12.05 5.18 -19.70
N THR A 113 -12.76 5.43 -20.80
CA THR A 113 -12.55 4.83 -22.11
C THR A 113 -11.94 5.84 -23.08
N GLY A 114 -11.32 5.32 -24.14
CA GLY A 114 -10.90 6.13 -25.29
C GLY A 114 -9.39 6.21 -25.46
N VAL A 115 -8.94 5.95 -26.70
CA VAL A 115 -7.53 6.05 -27.09
C VAL A 115 -6.97 7.39 -26.69
N GLY A 116 -5.83 7.39 -26.01
CA GLY A 116 -5.11 8.57 -25.54
C GLY A 116 -5.49 9.06 -24.15
N THR A 117 -6.46 8.40 -23.45
CA THR A 117 -6.62 8.61 -22.02
C THR A 117 -5.63 7.76 -21.23
N TRP A 118 -5.05 8.34 -20.18
CA TRP A 118 -4.09 7.67 -19.30
C TRP A 118 -4.39 8.01 -17.84
N PRO A 119 -5.40 7.36 -17.24
CA PRO A 119 -5.67 7.46 -15.81
C PRO A 119 -4.60 6.74 -14.99
N ALA A 120 -4.29 7.31 -13.81
CA ALA A 120 -3.36 6.72 -12.87
C ALA A 120 -3.83 6.89 -11.41
N ILE A 121 -3.60 5.84 -10.63
CA ILE A 121 -3.67 5.78 -9.18
C ILE A 121 -2.26 5.39 -8.72
N TRP A 122 -1.54 6.31 -8.10
CA TRP A 122 -0.13 6.15 -7.85
C TRP A 122 0.36 6.87 -6.61
N MET A 123 1.62 6.69 -6.24
CA MET A 123 2.23 7.32 -5.07
C MET A 123 3.63 7.83 -5.39
N LEU A 124 4.00 8.94 -4.75
CA LEU A 124 5.36 9.49 -4.73
C LEU A 124 5.88 9.63 -3.31
N GLY A 125 7.20 9.57 -3.16
CA GLY A 125 7.84 9.91 -1.90
C GLY A 125 7.46 11.32 -1.44
N GLN A 126 7.03 11.47 -0.18
CA GLN A 126 6.75 12.76 0.43
C GLN A 126 7.93 13.74 0.29
N ASN A 127 9.13 13.19 0.17
CA ASN A 127 10.38 13.93 0.01
C ASN A 127 10.69 14.36 -1.44
N ILE A 128 9.75 14.26 -2.37
CA ILE A 128 9.94 14.69 -3.77
C ILE A 128 10.19 16.20 -3.89
N LEU A 129 11.19 16.56 -4.70
CA LEU A 129 11.42 17.93 -5.18
C LEU A 129 10.67 18.12 -6.50
N GLU A 130 9.38 18.43 -6.43
CA GLU A 130 8.54 18.71 -7.59
C GLU A 130 7.88 20.08 -7.48
N SER A 131 8.15 20.98 -8.42
CA SER A 131 7.56 22.32 -8.40
C SER A 131 6.04 22.25 -8.49
N GLY A 132 5.35 22.80 -7.49
CA GLY A 132 3.89 22.78 -7.40
C GLY A 132 3.30 21.56 -6.72
N GLY A 133 4.10 20.55 -6.34
CA GLY A 133 3.66 19.44 -5.50
C GLY A 133 3.37 19.87 -4.08
N TYR A 134 2.35 19.30 -3.45
CA TYR A 134 1.91 19.69 -2.10
C TYR A 134 3.02 19.60 -1.04
N TRP A 135 3.75 18.50 -1.05
CA TRP A 135 4.77 18.21 -0.04
C TRP A 135 6.15 18.81 -0.32
N SER A 136 6.38 19.24 -1.57
CA SER A 136 7.71 19.63 -2.05
C SER A 136 8.35 20.78 -1.26
N SER A 137 7.56 21.79 -0.86
CA SER A 137 8.07 22.97 -0.12
C SER A 137 8.47 22.66 1.31
N THR A 138 7.89 21.63 1.93
CA THR A 138 8.08 21.29 3.35
C THR A 138 8.95 20.05 3.56
N HIS A 139 8.96 19.11 2.63
CA HIS A 139 9.63 17.82 2.76
C HIS A 139 10.58 17.51 1.59
N GLY A 140 10.59 18.31 0.53
CA GLY A 140 11.36 18.05 -0.68
C GLY A 140 12.86 17.97 -0.42
N THR A 141 13.48 16.81 -0.64
CA THR A 141 14.92 16.55 -0.51
C THR A 141 15.46 15.64 -1.60
N ALA A 142 14.60 14.99 -2.39
CA ALA A 142 14.99 14.01 -3.41
C ALA A 142 14.32 14.30 -4.74
N SER A 143 15.09 14.25 -5.81
CA SER A 143 14.55 14.32 -7.18
C SER A 143 13.97 12.96 -7.60
N TRP A 144 13.06 12.97 -8.58
CA TRP A 144 12.65 11.76 -9.26
C TRP A 144 13.83 11.15 -10.06
N PRO A 145 14.02 9.82 -10.08
CA PRO A 145 13.24 8.77 -9.43
C PRO A 145 13.76 8.39 -8.03
N ALA A 146 14.69 9.13 -7.43
CA ALA A 146 15.28 8.81 -6.13
C ALA A 146 14.30 8.96 -4.94
N CYS A 147 13.20 9.71 -5.12
CA CYS A 147 12.10 9.76 -4.15
C CYS A 147 11.29 8.46 -4.09
N GLY A 148 11.39 7.62 -5.11
CA GLY A 148 10.55 6.44 -5.34
C GLY A 148 9.17 6.80 -5.87
N GLU A 149 8.71 6.04 -6.88
CA GLU A 149 7.35 6.12 -7.43
C GLU A 149 6.75 4.73 -7.46
N ILE A 150 5.50 4.63 -7.07
CA ILE A 150 4.73 3.41 -6.97
C ILE A 150 3.42 3.60 -7.72
N ASP A 151 3.28 2.96 -8.89
CA ASP A 151 2.06 3.01 -9.69
C ASP A 151 1.18 1.83 -9.30
N ILE A 152 0.14 2.11 -8.50
CA ILE A 152 -0.83 1.10 -8.07
C ILE A 152 -1.64 0.64 -9.28
N MET A 153 -2.05 1.60 -10.11
CA MET A 153 -2.78 1.33 -11.34
C MET A 153 -2.45 2.40 -12.38
N GLU A 154 -2.05 1.95 -13.55
CA GLU A 154 -2.01 2.70 -14.79
C GLU A 154 -2.86 2.00 -15.85
N HIS A 155 -3.53 2.77 -16.68
CA HIS A 155 -4.35 2.26 -17.77
C HIS A 155 -4.25 3.17 -18.98
N TRP A 156 -4.05 2.58 -20.13
CA TRP A 156 -4.01 3.30 -21.41
C TRP A 156 -5.26 2.99 -22.22
N GLY A 157 -6.00 4.01 -22.63
CA GLY A 157 -7.17 3.83 -23.46
C GLY A 157 -6.90 3.18 -24.82
N SER A 158 -5.65 3.13 -25.26
CA SER A 158 -5.19 2.35 -26.43
C SER A 158 -5.13 0.84 -26.16
N ASN A 159 -5.10 0.41 -24.89
CA ASN A 159 -5.16 -0.99 -24.46
C ASN A 159 -6.24 -1.15 -23.38
N GLN A 160 -7.48 -0.93 -23.78
CA GLN A 160 -8.64 -0.61 -22.95
C GLN A 160 -8.88 -1.53 -21.74
N ASN A 161 -8.56 -2.78 -21.81
CA ASN A 161 -8.86 -3.74 -20.73
C ASN A 161 -7.61 -4.17 -19.96
N TYR A 162 -6.47 -3.56 -20.21
CA TYR A 162 -5.23 -3.90 -19.52
C TYR A 162 -4.90 -2.85 -18.47
N VAL A 163 -4.68 -3.30 -17.23
CA VAL A 163 -4.18 -2.46 -16.14
C VAL A 163 -2.78 -2.92 -15.76
N GLN A 164 -1.91 -1.98 -15.42
CA GLN A 164 -0.53 -2.20 -15.08
C GLN A 164 -0.20 -1.58 -13.73
N SER A 165 0.65 -2.25 -12.96
CA SER A 165 1.36 -1.64 -11.83
C SER A 165 2.84 -1.55 -12.15
N ALA A 166 3.51 -0.51 -11.67
CA ALA A 166 4.92 -0.28 -11.95
C ALA A 166 5.66 0.32 -10.74
N MET A 167 6.99 0.19 -10.76
CA MET A 167 7.88 0.79 -9.79
C MET A 167 8.95 1.58 -10.52
N HIS A 168 9.11 2.86 -10.18
CA HIS A 168 10.21 3.68 -10.68
C HIS A 168 11.21 3.94 -9.56
N THR A 169 12.42 3.49 -9.81
CA THR A 169 13.56 3.56 -8.88
C THR A 169 14.79 4.01 -9.64
N PRO A 170 15.87 4.50 -9.00
CA PRO A 170 17.09 4.87 -9.70
C PRO A 170 17.70 3.74 -10.56
N SER A 171 17.44 2.47 -10.23
CA SER A 171 17.91 1.33 -11.04
C SER A 171 17.08 1.07 -12.28
N SER A 172 15.79 1.49 -12.31
CA SER A 172 14.90 1.32 -13.46
C SER A 172 13.73 2.29 -13.37
N PHE A 173 13.58 3.17 -14.36
CA PHE A 173 12.57 4.22 -14.41
C PHE A 173 12.18 4.57 -15.85
N GLY A 174 11.10 5.35 -16.03
CA GLY A 174 10.51 5.62 -17.34
C GLY A 174 9.94 4.33 -17.93
N GLY A 175 10.55 3.79 -18.96
CA GLY A 175 10.22 2.46 -19.48
C GLY A 175 10.67 1.32 -18.56
N THR A 176 10.34 1.40 -17.26
CA THR A 176 10.83 0.49 -16.22
C THR A 176 10.57 -0.98 -16.54
N VAL A 177 11.52 -1.85 -16.13
CA VAL A 177 11.33 -3.32 -16.17
C VAL A 177 10.57 -3.84 -14.96
N ASN A 178 10.44 -3.01 -13.90
CA ASN A 178 9.77 -3.35 -12.66
C ASN A 178 8.26 -3.10 -12.78
N ARG A 179 7.57 -3.93 -13.55
CA ARG A 179 6.14 -3.80 -13.82
C ARG A 179 5.47 -5.14 -14.04
N GLY A 180 4.18 -5.18 -13.81
CA GLY A 180 3.31 -6.32 -14.10
C GLY A 180 1.88 -5.85 -14.27
N GLY A 181 1.03 -6.65 -14.90
CA GLY A 181 -0.35 -6.25 -15.13
C GLY A 181 -1.24 -7.41 -15.52
N GLN A 182 -2.52 -7.11 -15.72
CA GLN A 182 -3.54 -8.09 -16.08
C GLN A 182 -4.68 -7.48 -16.89
N ASN A 183 -5.41 -8.34 -17.61
CA ASN A 183 -6.60 -7.94 -18.32
C ASN A 183 -7.82 -7.93 -17.38
N ILE A 184 -8.50 -6.78 -17.31
CA ILE A 184 -9.74 -6.55 -16.56
C ILE A 184 -10.81 -6.08 -17.55
N SER A 185 -11.57 -6.99 -18.10
CA SER A 185 -12.57 -6.70 -19.15
C SER A 185 -13.65 -5.70 -18.72
N THR A 186 -13.81 -5.51 -17.42
CA THR A 186 -14.81 -4.62 -16.81
C THR A 186 -14.20 -3.32 -16.24
N ALA A 187 -12.92 -3.05 -16.43
CA ALA A 187 -12.23 -1.90 -15.85
C ALA A 187 -12.92 -0.55 -16.11
N SER A 188 -13.56 -0.39 -17.28
CA SER A 188 -14.27 0.84 -17.66
C SER A 188 -15.80 0.74 -17.59
N SER A 189 -16.35 -0.42 -17.21
CA SER A 189 -17.80 -0.60 -17.07
C SER A 189 -18.25 -0.82 -15.62
N GLN A 190 -17.34 -1.23 -14.75
CA GLN A 190 -17.59 -1.50 -13.33
C GLN A 190 -16.45 -0.94 -12.48
N CYS A 191 -16.75 -0.62 -11.22
CA CYS A 191 -15.70 -0.30 -10.26
C CYS A 191 -14.94 -1.57 -9.87
N GLN A 192 -13.62 -1.47 -9.86
CA GLN A 192 -12.70 -2.48 -9.36
C GLN A 192 -11.93 -1.92 -8.15
N ILE A 193 -11.39 -2.77 -7.29
CA ILE A 193 -10.54 -2.37 -6.18
C ILE A 193 -9.08 -2.53 -6.62
N TYR A 194 -8.41 -1.42 -6.87
CA TYR A 194 -6.97 -1.39 -7.15
C TYR A 194 -6.23 -1.30 -5.83
N GLY A 195 -5.40 -2.30 -5.52
CA GLY A 195 -4.77 -2.45 -4.22
C GLY A 195 -3.27 -2.62 -4.27
N ILE A 196 -2.61 -2.13 -3.22
CA ILE A 196 -1.23 -2.45 -2.89
C ILE A 196 -1.12 -2.85 -1.41
N GLU A 197 -0.32 -3.87 -1.12
CA GLU A 197 0.23 -4.14 0.20
C GLU A 197 1.73 -3.79 0.17
N TRP A 198 2.11 -2.81 0.97
CA TRP A 198 3.47 -2.31 1.04
C TRP A 198 4.06 -2.56 2.43
N SER A 199 5.10 -3.37 2.48
CA SER A 199 5.88 -3.67 3.69
C SER A 199 7.35 -3.24 3.50
N ALA A 200 8.18 -3.44 4.51
CA ALA A 200 9.64 -3.27 4.39
C ALA A 200 10.28 -4.31 3.45
N GLU A 201 9.59 -5.44 3.23
CA GLU A 201 10.12 -6.59 2.51
C GLU A 201 9.72 -6.59 1.04
N LYS A 202 8.49 -6.26 0.73
CA LYS A 202 7.92 -6.38 -0.61
C LYS A 202 6.71 -5.48 -0.81
N MET A 203 6.33 -5.29 -2.05
CA MET A 203 5.08 -4.69 -2.46
C MET A 203 4.30 -5.68 -3.31
N ILE A 204 3.00 -5.85 -3.01
CA ILE A 204 2.10 -6.79 -3.69
C ILE A 204 0.96 -5.97 -4.29
N PHE A 205 0.77 -6.07 -5.60
CA PHE A 205 -0.26 -5.36 -6.34
C PHE A 205 -1.38 -6.29 -6.75
N SER A 206 -2.62 -5.84 -6.61
CA SER A 206 -3.80 -6.64 -6.92
C SER A 206 -4.94 -5.81 -7.49
N VAL A 207 -5.83 -6.48 -8.23
CA VAL A 207 -7.16 -5.97 -8.58
C VAL A 207 -8.18 -6.94 -8.01
N ASP A 208 -9.15 -6.45 -7.22
CA ASP A 208 -10.15 -7.25 -6.51
C ASP A 208 -9.53 -8.43 -5.72
N ASN A 209 -8.40 -8.17 -5.06
CA ASN A 209 -7.59 -9.13 -4.33
C ASN A 209 -6.90 -10.22 -5.20
N VAL A 210 -6.99 -10.16 -6.52
CA VAL A 210 -6.21 -11.03 -7.41
C VAL A 210 -4.85 -10.40 -7.67
N VAL A 211 -3.80 -11.01 -7.14
CA VAL A 211 -2.41 -10.52 -7.29
C VAL A 211 -1.95 -10.66 -8.74
N HIS A 212 -1.38 -9.59 -9.29
CA HIS A 212 -0.82 -9.59 -10.65
C HIS A 212 0.64 -9.15 -10.71
N TYR A 213 1.17 -8.53 -9.65
CA TYR A 213 2.56 -8.13 -9.60
C TYR A 213 3.09 -8.15 -8.17
N VAL A 214 4.35 -8.56 -8.00
CA VAL A 214 5.08 -8.49 -6.72
C VAL A 214 6.45 -7.85 -6.99
N TYR A 215 6.74 -6.74 -6.32
CA TYR A 215 8.06 -6.13 -6.33
C TYR A 215 8.83 -6.53 -5.07
N ASN A 216 9.87 -7.33 -5.24
CA ASN A 216 10.74 -7.81 -4.16
C ASN A 216 12.18 -7.98 -4.68
N PRO A 217 12.94 -6.89 -4.87
CA PRO A 217 14.31 -7.00 -5.35
C PRO A 217 15.19 -7.73 -4.32
N ALA A 218 16.09 -8.58 -4.82
CA ALA A 218 17.00 -9.37 -3.98
C ALA A 218 17.93 -8.50 -3.11
N VAL A 219 18.29 -7.33 -3.61
CA VAL A 219 19.08 -6.33 -2.87
C VAL A 219 18.25 -5.07 -2.73
N LYS A 220 18.03 -4.63 -1.50
CA LYS A 220 17.31 -3.40 -1.16
C LYS A 220 18.29 -2.31 -0.74
N ASN A 221 18.50 -1.34 -1.59
CA ASN A 221 19.36 -0.18 -1.35
C ASN A 221 18.73 1.07 -1.97
N ALA A 222 19.38 2.21 -1.90
CA ALA A 222 18.85 3.47 -2.43
C ALA A 222 18.55 3.43 -3.94
N SER A 223 19.16 2.50 -4.70
CA SER A 223 18.93 2.36 -6.14
C SER A 223 17.73 1.49 -6.47
N THR A 224 17.45 0.45 -5.70
CA THR A 224 16.39 -0.53 -5.95
C THR A 224 15.20 -0.37 -5.01
N TRP A 225 15.39 0.29 -3.85
CA TRP A 225 14.38 0.43 -2.80
C TRP A 225 14.41 1.82 -2.16
N PRO A 226 14.10 2.91 -2.89
CA PRO A 226 14.09 4.27 -2.33
C PRO A 226 12.86 4.57 -1.45
N PHE A 227 12.06 3.56 -1.10
CA PHE A 227 10.77 3.67 -0.40
C PHE A 227 10.91 3.70 1.13
N ASN A 228 11.91 4.45 1.63
CA ASN A 228 12.12 4.65 3.07
C ASN A 228 11.43 5.91 3.62
N ALA A 229 11.11 6.86 2.76
CA ALA A 229 10.26 8.00 3.09
C ALA A 229 8.78 7.61 3.06
N PRO A 230 7.89 8.31 3.81
CA PRO A 230 6.46 8.19 3.60
C PRO A 230 6.09 8.48 2.14
N GLN A 231 5.02 7.86 1.66
CA GLN A 231 4.49 8.06 0.32
C GLN A 231 3.11 8.73 0.42
N TYR A 232 2.76 9.54 -0.56
CA TYR A 232 1.44 10.15 -0.68
C TYR A 232 0.77 9.74 -1.99
N LEU A 233 -0.55 9.72 -2.00
CA LEU A 233 -1.35 9.30 -3.15
C LEU A 233 -1.53 10.41 -4.17
N LEU A 234 -1.52 10.04 -5.44
CA LEU A 234 -1.86 10.87 -6.57
C LEU A 234 -2.95 10.20 -7.41
N LEU A 235 -3.89 11.00 -7.88
CA LEU A 235 -5.01 10.58 -8.73
C LEU A 235 -5.12 11.55 -9.90
N ASN A 236 -5.07 11.06 -11.14
CA ASN A 236 -5.21 11.90 -12.32
C ASN A 236 -5.67 11.13 -13.56
N ILE A 237 -6.08 11.87 -14.58
CA ILE A 237 -6.11 11.37 -15.96
C ILE A 237 -5.16 12.23 -16.78
N ALA A 238 -4.08 11.67 -17.26
CA ALA A 238 -3.24 12.28 -18.28
C ALA A 238 -3.86 12.11 -19.67
N ILE A 239 -3.48 12.94 -20.61
CA ILE A 239 -3.91 12.87 -22.00
C ILE A 239 -2.67 12.82 -22.90
N GLU A 240 -2.58 11.74 -23.66
CA GLU A 240 -1.48 11.51 -24.62
C GLU A 240 -1.72 12.27 -25.95
N PRO A 241 -0.66 12.59 -26.71
CA PRO A 241 -0.79 13.15 -28.06
C PRO A 241 -1.59 12.26 -29.03
N SER A 242 -1.69 10.95 -28.73
CA SER A 242 -2.46 9.96 -29.49
C SER A 242 -3.98 10.05 -29.27
N ILE A 243 -4.45 11.01 -28.45
CA ILE A 243 -5.88 11.14 -28.12
C ILE A 243 -6.76 11.18 -29.38
N SER A 244 -7.83 10.39 -29.37
CA SER A 244 -8.78 10.33 -30.49
C SER A 244 -9.34 11.72 -30.82
N SER A 245 -9.41 12.06 -32.11
CA SER A 245 -10.00 13.32 -32.58
C SER A 245 -11.46 13.49 -32.14
N ASN A 246 -12.18 12.37 -31.97
CA ASN A 246 -13.57 12.33 -31.52
C ASN A 246 -13.71 12.38 -30.00
N PHE A 247 -12.61 12.40 -29.25
CA PHE A 247 -12.67 12.51 -27.80
C PHE A 247 -13.30 13.83 -27.39
N THR A 248 -14.26 13.77 -26.47
CA THR A 248 -14.90 14.96 -25.88
C THR A 248 -14.59 15.04 -24.38
N GLN A 249 -14.80 13.97 -23.68
CA GLN A 249 -14.47 13.83 -22.25
C GLN A 249 -14.42 12.36 -21.83
N GLY A 250 -13.72 12.11 -20.73
CA GLY A 250 -13.68 10.80 -20.07
C GLY A 250 -13.55 10.99 -18.55
N ALA A 251 -14.18 10.11 -17.78
CA ALA A 251 -14.19 10.17 -16.33
C ALA A 251 -13.49 8.96 -15.70
N MET A 252 -12.65 9.20 -14.70
CA MET A 252 -12.31 8.22 -13.68
C MET A 252 -13.22 8.47 -12.49
N GLU A 253 -14.08 7.50 -12.17
CA GLU A 253 -15.05 7.57 -11.09
C GLU A 253 -14.51 6.77 -9.91
N ILE A 254 -14.29 7.44 -8.76
CA ILE A 254 -13.67 6.84 -7.58
C ILE A 254 -14.68 6.84 -6.43
N ASP A 255 -15.00 5.64 -5.94
CA ASP A 255 -15.95 5.41 -4.87
C ASP A 255 -15.31 5.69 -3.50
N TYR A 256 -14.10 5.19 -3.28
CA TYR A 256 -13.34 5.47 -2.07
C TYR A 256 -11.83 5.34 -2.28
N VAL A 257 -11.10 5.98 -1.37
CA VAL A 257 -9.67 5.74 -1.13
C VAL A 257 -9.50 5.40 0.34
N ARG A 258 -8.86 4.27 0.63
CA ARG A 258 -8.65 3.78 2.00
C ARG A 258 -7.20 3.40 2.20
N VAL A 259 -6.62 3.83 3.32
CA VAL A 259 -5.27 3.45 3.76
C VAL A 259 -5.38 2.73 5.09
N TYR A 260 -4.78 1.56 5.12
CA TYR A 260 -4.73 0.70 6.30
C TYR A 260 -3.28 0.51 6.71
N GLN A 261 -3.03 0.46 8.00
CA GLN A 261 -1.74 0.05 8.53
C GLN A 261 -1.91 -1.18 9.41
N GLU A 262 -0.87 -2.00 9.43
CA GLU A 262 -0.84 -3.12 10.34
C GLU A 262 -1.07 -2.61 11.76
N ASN A 263 -1.92 -3.29 12.51
CA ASN A 263 -1.85 -3.18 13.94
C ASN A 263 -0.40 -3.48 14.30
N ALA A 264 0.34 -2.47 14.69
CA ALA A 264 1.45 -2.71 15.55
C ALA A 264 0.84 -3.36 16.80
N LEU A 265 0.72 -4.69 16.79
CA LEU A 265 0.85 -5.42 18.04
C LEU A 265 2.11 -4.79 18.61
N SER A 266 1.97 -4.01 19.67
CA SER A 266 3.04 -3.17 20.18
C SER A 266 4.23 -4.08 20.52
N VAL A 267 5.06 -4.32 19.52
CA VAL A 267 6.45 -4.67 19.74
C VAL A 267 7.06 -3.35 20.14
N HIS A 268 6.99 -3.06 21.42
CA HIS A 268 7.86 -2.07 21.99
C HIS A 268 9.26 -2.41 21.47
N ASN A 269 9.82 -1.56 20.61
CA ASN A 269 11.25 -1.51 20.39
C ASN A 269 11.87 -1.15 21.75
N SER A 270 12.01 -2.16 22.60
CA SER A 270 12.93 -2.06 23.70
C SER A 270 14.32 -2.26 23.09
N THR A 271 15.13 -1.25 23.19
CA THR A 271 16.56 -1.24 22.90
C THR A 271 17.35 -2.13 23.89
N LYS A 272 16.79 -3.25 24.28
CA LYS A 272 17.42 -4.39 24.96
C LYS A 272 16.82 -5.65 24.36
N ASN A 273 17.66 -6.65 24.07
CA ASN A 273 17.31 -7.97 23.56
C ASN A 273 16.36 -8.71 24.55
N GLU A 274 15.09 -8.29 24.62
CA GLU A 274 14.06 -9.01 25.37
C GLU A 274 13.64 -10.22 24.54
N THR A 275 14.27 -11.34 24.74
CA THR A 275 14.01 -12.56 23.97
C THR A 275 13.23 -13.56 24.81
N ILE A 276 12.13 -14.09 24.25
CA ILE A 276 11.39 -15.23 24.79
C ILE A 276 11.24 -16.25 23.67
N PHE A 277 11.74 -17.46 23.87
CA PHE A 277 11.64 -18.57 22.93
C PHE A 277 10.95 -19.77 23.57
N LEU A 278 10.05 -20.38 22.82
CA LEU A 278 9.38 -21.63 23.18
C LEU A 278 9.91 -22.75 22.27
N PHE A 279 10.41 -23.83 22.86
CA PHE A 279 10.94 -24.97 22.12
C PHE A 279 10.89 -26.29 22.94
N PRO A 280 10.79 -27.45 22.25
CA PRO A 280 10.46 -27.57 20.84
C PRO A 280 9.04 -27.10 20.54
N ASN A 281 8.76 -26.72 19.30
CA ASN A 281 7.41 -26.45 18.85
C ASN A 281 7.29 -27.00 17.42
N PRO A 282 6.57 -28.12 17.20
CA PRO A 282 5.72 -28.87 18.15
C PRO A 282 6.46 -29.49 19.33
N ALA A 283 5.81 -29.52 20.48
CA ALA A 283 6.29 -30.15 21.72
C ALA A 283 5.60 -31.51 21.98
N ILE A 284 6.30 -32.46 22.61
CA ILE A 284 5.75 -33.79 22.93
C ILE A 284 5.46 -33.91 24.43
N ASN A 285 6.46 -34.02 25.27
CA ASN A 285 6.28 -34.18 26.70
C ASN A 285 6.70 -32.96 27.51
N GLN A 286 7.57 -32.13 26.95
CA GLN A 286 8.12 -30.97 27.61
C GLN A 286 8.12 -29.76 26.68
N LEU A 287 7.84 -28.59 27.25
CA LEU A 287 8.00 -27.29 26.62
C LEU A 287 9.03 -26.49 27.39
N ASN A 288 10.07 -26.04 26.71
CA ASN A 288 11.05 -25.13 27.28
C ASN A 288 10.71 -23.70 26.93
N ILE A 289 10.84 -22.82 27.90
CA ILE A 289 10.73 -21.38 27.74
C ILE A 289 12.07 -20.77 28.09
N LYS A 290 12.77 -20.25 27.08
CA LYS A 290 14.02 -19.50 27.25
C LYS A 290 13.70 -18.00 27.26
N VAL A 291 14.21 -17.30 28.29
CA VAL A 291 13.96 -15.87 28.50
C VAL A 291 15.26 -15.12 28.76
N SER A 292 15.28 -13.83 28.48
CA SER A 292 16.33 -12.93 28.95
C SER A 292 16.15 -12.61 30.44
N ASP A 293 17.22 -12.12 31.09
CA ASP A 293 17.24 -11.84 32.54
C ASP A 293 16.11 -10.94 33.02
N ASP A 294 15.63 -10.04 32.17
CA ASP A 294 14.53 -9.09 32.46
C ASP A 294 13.18 -9.80 32.74
N PHE A 295 13.06 -11.11 32.40
CA PHE A 295 11.85 -11.91 32.63
C PHE A 295 11.97 -12.89 33.80
N ILE A 296 13.14 -13.00 34.43
CA ILE A 296 13.30 -13.81 35.64
C ILE A 296 12.43 -13.20 36.74
N GLY A 297 11.67 -14.04 37.41
CA GLY A 297 10.65 -13.65 38.38
C GLY A 297 9.25 -13.39 37.77
N SER A 298 9.12 -13.37 36.44
CA SER A 298 7.83 -13.22 35.78
C SER A 298 6.97 -14.48 35.91
N GLN A 299 5.63 -14.30 35.93
CA GLN A 299 4.69 -15.41 35.95
C GLN A 299 4.36 -15.84 34.50
N ALA A 300 4.53 -17.12 34.20
CA ALA A 300 4.10 -17.76 32.96
C ALA A 300 2.90 -18.67 33.24
N LYS A 301 1.85 -18.57 32.41
CA LYS A 301 0.64 -19.37 32.49
C LYS A 301 0.38 -20.06 31.17
N ILE A 302 -0.01 -21.34 31.22
CA ILE A 302 -0.43 -22.10 30.05
C ILE A 302 -1.96 -22.20 30.03
N TYR A 303 -2.55 -21.95 28.86
CA TYR A 303 -3.98 -22.02 28.62
C TYR A 303 -4.30 -22.95 27.46
N SER A 304 -5.44 -23.63 27.56
CA SER A 304 -6.07 -24.25 26.38
C SER A 304 -6.56 -23.17 25.40
N ILE A 305 -6.86 -23.54 24.16
CA ILE A 305 -7.45 -22.62 23.18
C ILE A 305 -8.83 -22.10 23.60
N LEU A 306 -9.51 -22.80 24.51
CA LEU A 306 -10.81 -22.40 25.08
C LEU A 306 -10.65 -21.40 26.25
N GLY A 307 -9.41 -21.02 26.60
CA GLY A 307 -9.12 -20.05 27.65
C GLY A 307 -9.03 -20.64 29.06
N GLN A 308 -9.10 -21.97 29.23
CA GLN A 308 -8.91 -22.62 30.51
C GLN A 308 -7.43 -22.56 30.91
N GLU A 309 -7.13 -22.07 32.12
CA GLU A 309 -5.80 -22.11 32.72
C GLU A 309 -5.44 -23.55 33.12
N LEU A 310 -4.30 -24.04 32.63
CA LEU A 310 -3.85 -25.42 32.85
C LEU A 310 -2.63 -25.49 33.78
N ALA A 311 -1.77 -24.46 33.74
CA ALA A 311 -0.58 -24.40 34.58
C ALA A 311 -0.16 -22.95 34.83
N THR A 312 0.48 -22.72 35.97
CA THR A 312 1.12 -21.45 36.34
C THR A 312 2.49 -21.73 36.95
N HIS A 313 3.51 -21.04 36.47
CA HIS A 313 4.89 -21.14 36.94
C HIS A 313 5.53 -19.77 37.07
N ILE A 314 6.52 -19.64 37.95
CA ILE A 314 7.43 -18.50 38.00
C ILE A 314 8.67 -18.86 37.18
N LEU A 315 9.08 -18.00 36.28
CA LEU A 315 10.30 -18.16 35.49
C LEU A 315 11.49 -17.82 36.42
N ASP A 316 12.18 -18.82 36.95
CA ASP A 316 13.22 -18.66 37.96
C ASP A 316 14.65 -18.59 37.37
N SER A 317 14.76 -18.88 36.08
CA SER A 317 16.04 -18.93 35.36
C SER A 317 15.85 -18.53 33.89
N GLN A 318 16.95 -18.37 33.15
CA GLN A 318 16.88 -18.08 31.72
C GLN A 318 16.25 -19.20 30.90
N GLN A 319 16.23 -20.45 31.40
CA GLN A 319 15.58 -21.58 30.75
C GLN A 319 14.72 -22.34 31.75
N ASN A 320 13.41 -22.39 31.50
CA ASN A 320 12.44 -23.05 32.33
C ASN A 320 11.76 -24.16 31.53
N THR A 321 11.57 -25.33 32.16
CA THR A 321 10.96 -26.51 31.53
C THR A 321 9.61 -26.81 32.16
N PHE A 322 8.60 -27.00 31.29
CA PHE A 322 7.22 -27.33 31.69
C PHE A 322 6.90 -28.73 31.23
N ASP A 323 6.42 -29.57 32.15
CA ASP A 323 5.88 -30.88 31.82
C ASP A 323 4.46 -30.69 31.23
N ILE A 324 4.30 -31.12 29.97
CA ILE A 324 3.05 -31.09 29.23
C ILE A 324 2.64 -32.49 28.77
N SER A 325 3.23 -33.54 29.36
CA SER A 325 2.99 -34.95 28.98
C SER A 325 1.54 -35.36 29.10
N THR A 326 0.81 -34.76 30.05
CA THR A 326 -0.62 -35.03 30.30
C THR A 326 -1.57 -34.23 29.41
N TYR A 327 -1.06 -33.29 28.61
CA TYR A 327 -1.92 -32.48 27.74
C TYR A 327 -2.30 -33.26 26.49
N GLN A 328 -3.51 -33.04 26.02
CA GLN A 328 -3.98 -33.60 24.74
C GLN A 328 -3.28 -32.93 23.56
N ASN A 329 -3.20 -33.64 22.43
CA ASN A 329 -2.67 -33.06 21.21
C ASN A 329 -3.51 -31.86 20.76
N GLY A 330 -2.86 -30.75 20.44
CA GLY A 330 -3.57 -29.52 20.05
C GLY A 330 -2.77 -28.24 20.33
N PHE A 331 -3.41 -27.11 20.04
CA PHE A 331 -2.80 -25.81 20.29
C PHE A 331 -3.04 -25.31 21.70
N TYR A 332 -2.04 -24.65 22.24
CA TYR A 332 -2.03 -24.05 23.58
C TYR A 332 -1.44 -22.65 23.53
N LEU A 333 -1.74 -21.82 24.53
CA LEU A 333 -1.23 -20.46 24.69
C LEU A 333 -0.39 -20.37 25.97
N VAL A 334 0.78 -19.78 25.88
CA VAL A 334 1.60 -19.35 27.03
C VAL A 334 1.44 -17.84 27.18
N LYS A 335 0.99 -17.38 28.35
CA LYS A 335 0.94 -15.97 28.72
C LYS A 335 1.98 -15.67 29.77
N ILE A 336 2.86 -14.70 29.51
CA ILE A 336 3.90 -14.27 30.44
C ILE A 336 3.57 -12.84 30.88
N LYS A 337 3.32 -12.66 32.19
CA LYS A 337 3.06 -11.35 32.77
C LYS A 337 4.39 -10.64 33.03
N THR A 338 4.55 -9.46 32.46
CA THR A 338 5.74 -8.62 32.58
C THR A 338 5.39 -7.28 33.21
N LEU A 339 6.37 -6.49 33.59
CA LEU A 339 6.14 -5.10 34.08
C LEU A 339 5.48 -4.20 33.01
N LYS A 340 5.61 -4.54 31.73
CA LYS A 340 5.08 -3.78 30.58
C LYS A 340 3.76 -4.32 30.02
N GLY A 341 3.20 -5.41 30.60
CA GLY A 341 1.99 -6.03 30.13
C GLY A 341 2.09 -7.56 29.99
N ILE A 342 1.17 -8.17 29.25
CA ILE A 342 1.13 -9.62 29.05
C ILE A 342 1.63 -9.93 27.64
N LYS A 343 2.65 -10.80 27.52
CA LYS A 343 3.07 -11.39 26.25
C LYS A 343 2.42 -12.76 26.07
N THR A 344 1.92 -13.06 24.88
CA THR A 344 1.23 -14.31 24.56
C THR A 344 1.93 -15.04 23.41
N TYR A 345 2.20 -16.32 23.59
CA TYR A 345 2.84 -17.21 22.63
C TYR A 345 1.98 -18.45 22.40
N LYS A 346 2.00 -19.00 21.20
CA LYS A 346 1.29 -20.23 20.85
C LYS A 346 2.28 -21.37 20.63
N PHE A 347 1.94 -22.57 21.10
CA PHE A 347 2.68 -23.80 20.75
C PHE A 347 1.72 -24.93 20.38
N LEU A 348 2.20 -25.90 19.64
CA LEU A 348 1.52 -27.13 19.27
C LEU A 348 2.04 -28.28 20.14
N LYS A 349 1.13 -29.04 20.78
CA LYS A 349 1.38 -30.29 21.46
C LYS A 349 1.02 -31.45 20.51
N ASN A 350 1.98 -32.34 20.27
CA ASN A 350 1.82 -33.60 19.54
C ASN A 350 1.84 -34.80 20.48
#